data_718abde128ddaf9e7e35b8ad4bc202a0
#
_entry.id   718abde128ddaf9e7e35b8ad4bc202a0
#
_cell.length_a   1.000
_cell.length_b   1.000
_cell.length_c   1.000
_cell.angle_alpha   90.00
_cell.angle_beta   90.00
_cell.angle_gamma   90.00
#
_symmetry.space_group_name_H-M   'P 1'
#
loop_
_entity.id
_entity.type
_entity.pdbx_description
1 polymer ?
#
loop_
_entity_poly.entity_id
_entity_poly.type
_entity_poly.pdbx_seq_one_letter_code
_entity_poly.pdbx_strand_id
1 'polypeptide(L)'
;MSASLPEVQTLFQDRLLTGRADIEAHLTSGGPFLKVYDHAYVARLLDVMGEDFPAVHTLLGDDEFADAAAAYVRGHPSQARSVRWLGTDFAAWLGETAPWSNLPVLADMAAFEWGLGLAFDAPDARTLGVDALAGVPPEAWPVLGFDFHPALNTAALAHDVAPFQQAVANDRDPEAAPEAPPDGPQTWAFWRDGETCQVRYRVLNADEAAGLALLRAGGDFQALCETLADAGGGDAAALRAAGYLRGWVEAGWITGLSAPGLSWA
;
A
#
# COMPACT_ATOMS: atom_id res chain seq x y z
N MET A 1 14.48 -10.70 44.17
CA MET A 1 13.57 -11.64 43.51
C MET A 1 13.99 -11.71 42.02
N SER A 2 14.11 -12.89 41.46
CA SER A 2 14.45 -13.02 40.05
C SER A 2 13.21 -12.64 39.19
N ALA A 3 13.37 -11.77 38.21
CA ALA A 3 12.29 -11.45 37.30
C ALA A 3 11.91 -12.70 36.46
N SER A 4 10.65 -12.84 36.13
CA SER A 4 10.17 -13.88 35.22
C SER A 4 10.63 -13.62 33.79
N LEU A 5 10.68 -14.66 32.95
CA LEU A 5 11.07 -14.51 31.54
C LEU A 5 10.23 -13.45 30.79
N PRO A 6 8.89 -13.40 30.92
CA PRO A 6 8.08 -12.35 30.29
C PRO A 6 8.44 -10.93 30.75
N GLU A 7 8.75 -10.74 32.05
CA GLU A 7 9.17 -9.44 32.56
C GLU A 7 10.52 -9.02 31.96
N VAL A 8 11.49 -9.93 31.87
CA VAL A 8 12.80 -9.67 31.24
C VAL A 8 12.64 -9.33 29.75
N GLN A 9 11.77 -10.03 29.04
CA GLN A 9 11.47 -9.77 27.63
C GLN A 9 10.85 -8.38 27.44
N THR A 10 9.91 -7.99 28.29
CA THR A 10 9.29 -6.65 28.25
C THR A 10 10.33 -5.56 28.51
N LEU A 11 11.17 -5.71 29.53
CA LEU A 11 12.23 -4.76 29.85
C LEU A 11 13.26 -4.63 28.71
N PHE A 12 13.56 -5.75 28.02
CA PHE A 12 14.47 -5.73 26.87
C PHE A 12 13.83 -5.03 25.66
N GLN A 13 12.55 -5.28 25.41
CA GLN A 13 11.80 -4.59 24.37
C GLN A 13 11.72 -3.07 24.64
N ASP A 14 11.40 -2.67 25.87
CA ASP A 14 11.40 -1.27 26.30
C ASP A 14 12.76 -0.59 26.07
N ARG A 15 13.84 -1.32 26.32
CA ARG A 15 15.21 -0.84 26.03
C ARG A 15 15.38 -0.53 24.54
N LEU A 16 15.03 -1.48 23.66
CA LEU A 16 15.21 -1.33 22.21
C LEU A 16 14.35 -0.20 21.64
N LEU A 17 13.10 -0.06 22.14
CA LEU A 17 12.12 0.91 21.61
C LEU A 17 12.33 2.32 22.20
N THR A 18 12.74 2.43 23.47
CA THR A 18 12.74 3.71 24.19
C THR A 18 14.08 4.11 24.79
N GLY A 19 15.09 3.23 24.74
CA GLY A 19 16.39 3.45 25.34
C GLY A 19 16.43 3.29 26.87
N ARG A 20 15.36 2.82 27.54
CA ARG A 20 15.31 2.64 29.00
C ARG A 20 16.34 1.62 29.50
N ALA A 21 16.94 1.89 30.64
CA ALA A 21 18.03 1.09 31.19
C ALA A 21 17.57 0.02 32.21
N ASP A 22 16.26 -0.13 32.44
CA ASP A 22 15.72 -0.98 33.53
C ASP A 22 16.14 -2.46 33.41
N ILE A 23 16.39 -2.95 32.22
CA ILE A 23 16.90 -4.31 31.93
C ILE A 23 18.30 -4.54 32.54
N GLU A 24 19.13 -3.51 32.72
CA GLU A 24 20.51 -3.64 33.18
C GLU A 24 20.59 -4.29 34.58
N ALA A 25 19.60 -4.04 35.44
CA ALA A 25 19.50 -4.65 36.76
C ALA A 25 19.30 -6.17 36.75
N HIS A 26 18.88 -6.74 35.63
CA HIS A 26 18.60 -8.16 35.43
C HIS A 26 19.71 -8.91 34.68
N LEU A 27 20.80 -8.22 34.30
CA LEU A 27 21.93 -8.81 33.59
C LEU A 27 23.09 -9.14 34.51
N THR A 28 23.70 -10.33 34.34
CA THR A 28 24.78 -10.84 35.22
C THR A 28 26.05 -10.00 35.17
N SER A 29 26.31 -9.27 34.06
CA SER A 29 27.53 -8.50 33.84
C SER A 29 27.29 -7.00 33.67
N GLY A 30 26.10 -6.49 34.08
CA GLY A 30 25.69 -5.13 33.71
C GLY A 30 25.60 -4.93 32.20
N GLY A 31 25.05 -3.88 31.70
CA GLY A 31 24.71 -3.74 30.30
C GLY A 31 25.77 -3.44 29.23
N PRO A 32 27.12 -3.76 29.34
CA PRO A 32 28.10 -3.29 28.37
C PRO A 32 27.83 -3.78 26.92
N PHE A 33 27.19 -4.93 26.77
CA PHE A 33 26.86 -5.49 25.47
C PHE A 33 25.48 -5.10 24.93
N LEU A 34 24.64 -4.42 25.74
CA LEU A 34 23.32 -3.96 25.27
C LEU A 34 23.42 -3.03 24.06
N LYS A 35 24.46 -2.19 24.00
CA LYS A 35 24.71 -1.30 22.87
C LYS A 35 24.83 -2.04 21.53
N VAL A 36 25.30 -3.30 21.54
CA VAL A 36 25.37 -4.13 20.33
C VAL A 36 23.97 -4.43 19.84
N TYR A 37 23.04 -4.76 20.75
CA TYR A 37 21.64 -5.02 20.41
C TYR A 37 20.92 -3.75 19.98
N ASP A 38 21.18 -2.60 20.66
CA ASP A 38 20.61 -1.31 20.27
C ASP A 38 20.99 -0.97 18.82
N HIS A 39 22.28 -1.12 18.47
CA HIS A 39 22.74 -0.88 17.09
C HIS A 39 22.20 -1.90 16.11
N ALA A 40 22.23 -3.18 16.45
CA ALA A 40 21.73 -4.25 15.58
C ALA A 40 20.24 -4.11 15.32
N TYR A 41 19.45 -3.69 16.28
CA TYR A 41 18.01 -3.42 16.11
C TYR A 41 17.77 -2.33 15.08
N VAL A 42 18.43 -1.16 15.27
CA VAL A 42 18.28 -0.05 14.32
C VAL A 42 18.78 -0.44 12.94
N ALA A 43 19.97 -1.06 12.82
CA ALA A 43 20.51 -1.52 11.53
C ALA A 43 19.54 -2.43 10.79
N ARG A 44 18.92 -3.40 11.50
CA ARG A 44 17.90 -4.27 10.90
C ARG A 44 16.68 -3.52 10.37
N LEU A 45 16.22 -2.48 11.08
CA LEU A 45 15.11 -1.67 10.61
C LEU A 45 15.49 -0.85 9.37
N LEU A 46 16.72 -0.33 9.31
CA LEU A 46 17.24 0.36 8.12
C LEU A 46 17.39 -0.58 6.92
N ASP A 47 17.87 -1.81 7.15
CA ASP A 47 17.94 -2.84 6.10
C ASP A 47 16.53 -3.10 5.50
N VAL A 48 15.52 -3.27 6.38
CA VAL A 48 14.12 -3.47 5.92
C VAL A 48 13.59 -2.26 5.13
N MET A 49 13.89 -1.04 5.58
CA MET A 49 13.50 0.16 4.82
C MET A 49 14.15 0.18 3.43
N GLY A 50 15.42 -0.23 3.32
CA GLY A 50 16.12 -0.35 2.03
C GLY A 50 15.54 -1.43 1.11
N GLU A 51 15.06 -2.55 1.69
CA GLU A 51 14.39 -3.62 0.94
C GLU A 51 12.98 -3.23 0.48
N ASP A 52 12.23 -2.50 1.32
CA ASP A 52 10.86 -2.06 1.01
C ASP A 52 10.82 -0.86 0.04
N PHE A 53 11.88 0.00 0.02
CA PHE A 53 11.92 1.25 -0.72
C PHE A 53 13.19 1.42 -1.58
N PRO A 54 13.55 0.46 -2.44
CA PRO A 54 14.79 0.50 -3.23
C PRO A 54 14.85 1.65 -4.24
N ALA A 55 13.72 2.07 -4.81
CA ALA A 55 13.70 3.19 -5.74
C ALA A 55 13.75 4.55 -5.03
N VAL A 56 13.16 4.69 -3.84
CA VAL A 56 13.41 5.87 -2.98
C VAL A 56 14.89 5.94 -2.61
N HIS A 57 15.50 4.80 -2.25
CA HIS A 57 16.93 4.72 -1.94
C HIS A 57 17.78 5.16 -3.15
N THR A 58 17.45 4.68 -4.35
CA THR A 58 18.16 5.09 -5.58
C THR A 58 18.01 6.58 -5.88
N LEU A 59 16.82 7.17 -5.62
CA LEU A 59 16.58 8.60 -5.82
C LEU A 59 17.38 9.49 -4.86
N LEU A 60 17.53 9.07 -3.61
CA LEU A 60 18.24 9.82 -2.56
C LEU A 60 19.76 9.54 -2.58
N GLY A 61 20.17 8.34 -2.95
CA GLY A 61 21.52 7.83 -2.71
C GLY A 61 21.69 7.35 -1.25
N ASP A 62 22.82 6.65 -1.00
CA ASP A 62 23.04 5.89 0.23
C ASP A 62 22.97 6.75 1.50
N ASP A 63 23.69 7.89 1.54
CA ASP A 63 23.80 8.71 2.74
C ASP A 63 22.47 9.38 3.10
N GLU A 64 21.81 10.00 2.15
CA GLU A 64 20.53 10.72 2.36
C GLU A 64 19.38 9.74 2.65
N PHE A 65 19.37 8.55 2.03
CA PHE A 65 18.39 7.52 2.37
C PHE A 65 18.59 7.00 3.79
N ALA A 66 19.85 6.74 4.20
CA ALA A 66 20.14 6.30 5.56
C ALA A 66 19.69 7.34 6.60
N ASP A 67 19.90 8.62 6.32
CA ASP A 67 19.45 9.72 7.19
C ASP A 67 17.91 9.80 7.27
N ALA A 68 17.22 9.70 6.13
CA ALA A 68 15.76 9.69 6.05
C ALA A 68 15.16 8.50 6.81
N ALA A 69 15.63 7.27 6.49
CA ALA A 69 15.16 6.06 7.13
C ALA A 69 15.42 6.07 8.65
N ALA A 70 16.61 6.52 9.09
CA ALA A 70 16.93 6.64 10.51
C ALA A 70 16.08 7.70 11.23
N ALA A 71 15.77 8.82 10.58
CA ALA A 71 14.90 9.85 11.14
C ALA A 71 13.45 9.33 11.27
N TYR A 72 12.95 8.65 10.23
CA TYR A 72 11.64 8.03 10.22
C TYR A 72 11.49 6.98 11.32
N VAL A 73 12.39 6.00 11.38
CA VAL A 73 12.35 4.90 12.36
C VAL A 73 12.41 5.41 13.81
N ARG A 74 13.18 6.48 14.08
CA ARG A 74 13.20 7.11 15.41
C ARG A 74 11.88 7.78 15.78
N GLY A 75 11.20 8.39 14.81
CA GLY A 75 9.92 9.07 15.02
C GLY A 75 8.71 8.13 15.05
N HIS A 76 8.84 6.92 14.46
CA HIS A 76 7.76 5.96 14.26
C HIS A 76 8.15 4.58 14.83
N PRO A 77 8.27 4.44 16.17
CA PRO A 77 8.56 3.14 16.76
C PRO A 77 7.44 2.15 16.42
N SER A 78 7.83 0.96 15.94
CA SER A 78 6.87 -0.05 15.51
C SER A 78 5.89 -0.42 16.64
N GLN A 79 4.60 -0.37 16.34
CA GLN A 79 3.51 -0.85 17.21
C GLN A 79 3.03 -2.25 16.80
N ALA A 80 3.49 -2.75 15.66
CA ALA A 80 3.13 -4.05 15.12
C ALA A 80 4.18 -5.12 15.51
N ARG A 81 3.74 -6.37 15.65
CA ARG A 81 4.66 -7.49 15.90
C ARG A 81 5.51 -7.84 14.68
N SER A 82 5.02 -7.55 13.50
CA SER A 82 5.72 -7.78 12.24
C SER A 82 6.38 -6.49 11.76
N VAL A 83 7.64 -6.57 11.40
CA VAL A 83 8.41 -5.48 10.79
C VAL A 83 7.85 -5.06 9.42
N ARG A 84 7.06 -5.93 8.79
CA ARG A 84 6.37 -5.67 7.51
C ARG A 84 5.62 -4.33 7.47
N TRP A 85 5.13 -3.88 8.61
CA TRP A 85 4.33 -2.65 8.70
C TRP A 85 5.16 -1.42 9.06
N LEU A 86 6.48 -1.53 9.08
CA LEU A 86 7.37 -0.43 9.46
C LEU A 86 7.22 0.78 8.55
N GLY A 87 7.12 0.56 7.24
CA GLY A 87 7.05 1.61 6.22
C GLY A 87 5.67 2.20 5.97
N THR A 88 4.63 1.84 6.75
CA THR A 88 3.22 2.23 6.49
C THR A 88 3.04 3.74 6.28
N ASP A 89 3.69 4.56 7.08
CA ASP A 89 3.54 6.01 7.05
C ASP A 89 4.71 6.73 6.35
N PHE A 90 5.66 5.98 5.78
CA PHE A 90 6.91 6.57 5.24
C PHE A 90 6.65 7.54 4.08
N ALA A 91 5.73 7.21 3.18
CA ALA A 91 5.36 8.09 2.07
C ALA A 91 4.78 9.43 2.56
N ALA A 92 3.83 9.38 3.49
CA ALA A 92 3.24 10.58 4.08
C ALA A 92 4.29 11.40 4.85
N TRP A 93 5.13 10.73 5.63
CA TRP A 93 6.20 11.36 6.38
C TRP A 93 7.22 12.08 5.47
N LEU A 94 7.62 11.46 4.35
CA LEU A 94 8.50 12.10 3.36
C LEU A 94 7.87 13.36 2.78
N GLY A 95 6.57 13.33 2.49
CA GLY A 95 5.83 14.48 1.97
C GLY A 95 5.67 15.63 2.94
N GLU A 96 5.75 15.38 4.24
CA GLU A 96 5.50 16.37 5.30
C GLU A 96 6.77 16.86 6.00
N THR A 97 7.88 16.11 5.92
CA THR A 97 9.08 16.35 6.72
C THR A 97 10.22 16.95 5.89
N ALA A 98 10.66 18.17 6.26
CA ALA A 98 11.86 18.75 5.68
C ALA A 98 13.13 18.01 6.13
N PRO A 99 14.16 17.89 5.27
CA PRO A 99 14.25 18.50 3.93
C PRO A 99 13.55 17.70 2.82
N TRP A 100 13.11 16.46 3.06
CA TRP A 100 12.62 15.52 2.03
C TRP A 100 11.31 16.00 1.37
N SER A 101 10.47 16.73 2.10
CA SER A 101 9.23 17.33 1.56
C SER A 101 9.48 18.39 0.46
N ASN A 102 10.72 18.83 0.29
CA ASN A 102 11.11 19.70 -0.83
C ASN A 102 11.22 18.92 -2.16
N LEU A 103 11.16 17.61 -2.12
CA LEU A 103 11.21 16.69 -3.26
C LEU A 103 9.96 15.80 -3.26
N PRO A 104 8.79 16.30 -3.71
CA PRO A 104 7.51 15.56 -3.63
C PRO A 104 7.53 14.19 -4.30
N VAL A 105 8.39 14.00 -5.30
CA VAL A 105 8.59 12.71 -5.99
C VAL A 105 8.98 11.57 -5.04
N LEU A 106 9.62 11.87 -3.91
CA LEU A 106 10.00 10.86 -2.92
C LEU A 106 8.77 10.24 -2.25
N ALA A 107 7.78 11.07 -1.91
CA ALA A 107 6.52 10.61 -1.34
C ALA A 107 5.74 9.74 -2.35
N ASP A 108 5.68 10.16 -3.61
CA ASP A 108 5.04 9.39 -4.68
C ASP A 108 5.75 8.05 -4.92
N MET A 109 7.07 8.05 -4.97
CA MET A 109 7.85 6.82 -5.14
C MET A 109 7.62 5.86 -3.97
N ALA A 110 7.68 6.35 -2.73
CA ALA A 110 7.40 5.54 -1.54
C ALA A 110 5.97 5.00 -1.55
N ALA A 111 4.97 5.81 -1.94
CA ALA A 111 3.60 5.35 -2.04
C ALA A 111 3.41 4.28 -3.12
N PHE A 112 4.14 4.39 -4.23
CA PHE A 112 4.13 3.38 -5.30
C PHE A 112 4.74 2.06 -4.83
N GLU A 113 5.94 2.08 -4.24
CA GLU A 113 6.62 0.89 -3.72
C GLU A 113 5.81 0.23 -2.59
N TRP A 114 5.24 1.03 -1.70
CA TRP A 114 4.33 0.53 -0.67
C TRP A 114 3.09 -0.15 -1.26
N GLY A 115 2.49 0.44 -2.31
CA GLY A 115 1.37 -0.13 -3.05
C GLY A 115 1.68 -1.50 -3.66
N LEU A 116 2.88 -1.67 -4.22
CA LEU A 116 3.36 -2.97 -4.71
C LEU A 116 3.46 -4.00 -3.57
N GLY A 117 4.07 -3.61 -2.45
CA GLY A 117 4.22 -4.45 -1.27
C GLY A 117 2.87 -4.86 -0.67
N LEU A 118 1.91 -3.93 -0.55
CA LEU A 118 0.56 -4.23 -0.07
C LEU A 118 -0.16 -5.25 -0.97
N ALA A 119 -0.03 -5.12 -2.28
CA ALA A 119 -0.62 -6.06 -3.22
C ALA A 119 0.03 -7.45 -3.13
N PHE A 120 1.35 -7.52 -2.90
CA PHE A 120 2.09 -8.77 -2.76
C PHE A 120 1.70 -9.54 -1.49
N ASP A 121 1.64 -8.87 -0.35
CA ASP A 121 1.45 -9.49 0.97
C ASP A 121 -0.02 -9.69 1.38
N ALA A 122 -0.95 -9.17 0.60
CA ALA A 122 -2.37 -9.30 0.90
C ALA A 122 -2.80 -10.79 0.97
N PRO A 123 -3.74 -11.13 1.86
CA PRO A 123 -4.28 -12.49 1.90
C PRO A 123 -4.92 -12.88 0.57
N ASP A 124 -4.89 -14.17 0.28
CA ASP A 124 -5.58 -14.73 -0.89
C ASP A 124 -7.10 -14.65 -0.70
N ALA A 125 -7.80 -14.37 -1.79
CA ALA A 125 -9.26 -14.43 -1.83
C ALA A 125 -9.71 -15.04 -3.18
N ARG A 126 -10.83 -15.74 -3.15
CA ARG A 126 -11.41 -16.31 -4.37
C ARG A 126 -12.09 -15.20 -5.17
N THR A 127 -11.67 -15.03 -6.40
CA THR A 127 -12.25 -14.03 -7.32
C THR A 127 -13.47 -14.60 -8.06
N LEU A 128 -14.35 -13.69 -8.48
CA LEU A 128 -15.50 -14.03 -9.31
C LEU A 128 -15.11 -14.03 -10.79
N GLY A 129 -15.72 -14.93 -11.56
CA GLY A 129 -15.66 -14.88 -13.03
C GLY A 129 -16.79 -14.01 -13.61
N VAL A 130 -16.68 -13.69 -14.91
CA VAL A 130 -17.69 -12.88 -15.64
C VAL A 130 -19.09 -13.52 -15.60
N ASP A 131 -19.17 -14.84 -15.52
CA ASP A 131 -20.44 -15.57 -15.42
C ASP A 131 -21.24 -15.21 -14.15
N ALA A 132 -20.56 -14.79 -13.06
CA ALA A 132 -21.22 -14.34 -11.85
C ALA A 132 -22.06 -13.07 -12.07
N LEU A 133 -21.60 -12.15 -12.92
CA LEU A 133 -22.37 -10.97 -13.31
C LEU A 133 -23.59 -11.33 -14.19
N ALA A 134 -23.44 -12.32 -15.06
CA ALA A 134 -24.53 -12.79 -15.89
C ALA A 134 -25.65 -13.47 -15.09
N GLY A 135 -25.33 -14.02 -13.91
CA GLY A 135 -26.29 -14.64 -12.99
C GLY A 135 -27.10 -13.64 -12.16
N VAL A 136 -26.75 -12.35 -12.13
CA VAL A 136 -27.45 -11.33 -11.35
C VAL A 136 -28.82 -11.02 -11.94
N PRO A 137 -29.92 -11.18 -11.19
CA PRO A 137 -31.26 -10.86 -11.69
C PRO A 137 -31.40 -9.34 -11.93
N PRO A 138 -32.18 -8.93 -12.97
CA PRO A 138 -32.29 -7.52 -13.37
C PRO A 138 -32.68 -6.58 -12.23
N GLU A 139 -33.54 -7.03 -11.32
CA GLU A 139 -34.02 -6.26 -10.18
C GLU A 139 -32.96 -6.02 -9.10
N ALA A 140 -31.90 -6.83 -9.06
CA ALA A 140 -30.83 -6.69 -8.10
C ALA A 140 -29.77 -5.65 -8.54
N TRP A 141 -29.64 -5.38 -9.84
CA TRP A 141 -28.60 -4.49 -10.36
C TRP A 141 -28.56 -3.11 -9.69
N PRO A 142 -29.67 -2.39 -9.51
CA PRO A 142 -29.61 -1.05 -8.91
C PRO A 142 -28.93 -0.99 -7.53
N VAL A 143 -29.18 -2.02 -6.71
CA VAL A 143 -28.68 -2.10 -5.32
C VAL A 143 -27.49 -3.07 -5.17
N LEU A 144 -26.85 -3.43 -6.28
CA LEU A 144 -25.72 -4.39 -6.29
C LEU A 144 -24.48 -3.76 -5.70
N GLY A 145 -24.02 -4.30 -4.58
CA GLY A 145 -22.75 -3.99 -3.93
C GLY A 145 -21.67 -5.00 -4.30
N PHE A 146 -20.43 -4.61 -4.09
CA PHE A 146 -19.24 -5.36 -4.52
C PHE A 146 -18.24 -5.50 -3.40
N ASP A 147 -17.72 -6.72 -3.19
CA ASP A 147 -16.56 -6.97 -2.35
C ASP A 147 -15.31 -7.05 -3.22
N PHE A 148 -14.25 -6.38 -2.79
CA PHE A 148 -13.00 -6.31 -3.55
C PHE A 148 -11.91 -7.19 -2.95
N HIS A 149 -11.03 -7.67 -3.82
CA HIS A 149 -9.88 -8.47 -3.41
C HIS A 149 -8.97 -7.66 -2.50
N PRO A 150 -8.51 -8.22 -1.36
CA PRO A 150 -7.67 -7.48 -0.40
C PRO A 150 -6.34 -7.00 -0.98
N ALA A 151 -5.83 -7.62 -2.05
CA ALA A 151 -4.66 -7.15 -2.77
C ALA A 151 -4.88 -5.88 -3.60
N LEU A 152 -6.15 -5.52 -3.88
CA LEU A 152 -6.44 -4.30 -4.63
C LEU A 152 -6.26 -3.08 -3.74
N ASN A 153 -5.28 -2.25 -4.06
CA ASN A 153 -5.09 -0.96 -3.42
C ASN A 153 -4.84 0.13 -4.47
N THR A 154 -4.94 1.39 -4.07
CA THR A 154 -4.81 2.54 -4.96
C THR A 154 -3.98 3.63 -4.31
N ALA A 155 -3.21 4.37 -5.13
CA ALA A 155 -2.51 5.59 -4.71
C ALA A 155 -2.71 6.69 -5.75
N ALA A 156 -2.86 7.94 -5.29
CA ALA A 156 -2.85 9.12 -6.14
C ALA A 156 -1.42 9.69 -6.15
N LEU A 157 -0.81 9.76 -7.33
CA LEU A 157 0.59 10.18 -7.50
C LEU A 157 0.66 11.37 -8.46
N ALA A 158 1.49 12.36 -8.11
CA ALA A 158 1.72 13.56 -8.92
C ALA A 158 2.83 13.35 -9.96
N HIS A 159 3.63 12.28 -9.83
CA HIS A 159 4.73 11.95 -10.74
C HIS A 159 4.55 10.55 -11.34
N ASP A 160 5.00 10.36 -12.57
CA ASP A 160 5.10 9.02 -13.20
C ASP A 160 6.38 8.33 -12.73
N VAL A 161 6.27 7.63 -11.60
CA VAL A 161 7.40 6.94 -10.94
C VAL A 161 7.61 5.52 -11.45
N ALA A 162 6.66 4.96 -12.21
CA ALA A 162 6.68 3.56 -12.59
C ALA A 162 7.88 3.16 -13.47
N PRO A 163 8.31 3.94 -14.50
CA PRO A 163 9.48 3.60 -15.30
C PRO A 163 10.78 3.55 -14.49
N PHE A 164 10.93 4.50 -13.55
CA PHE A 164 12.10 4.57 -12.66
C PHE A 164 12.13 3.34 -11.73
N GLN A 165 11.03 3.08 -11.03
CA GLN A 165 10.91 1.94 -10.13
C GLN A 165 11.16 0.62 -10.88
N GLN A 166 10.59 0.47 -12.09
CA GLN A 166 10.79 -0.74 -12.90
C GLN A 166 12.26 -0.93 -13.33
N ALA A 167 13.00 0.15 -13.60
CA ALA A 167 14.42 0.06 -13.89
C ALA A 167 15.19 -0.47 -12.68
N VAL A 168 14.96 0.13 -11.48
CA VAL A 168 15.59 -0.31 -10.23
C VAL A 168 15.23 -1.77 -9.89
N ALA A 169 13.97 -2.15 -10.00
CA ALA A 169 13.52 -3.53 -9.73
C ALA A 169 14.12 -4.59 -10.67
N ASN A 170 14.67 -4.17 -11.81
CA ASN A 170 15.35 -5.04 -12.78
C ASN A 170 16.89 -4.84 -12.79
N ASP A 171 17.46 -4.30 -11.71
CA ASP A 171 18.91 -4.02 -11.58
C ASP A 171 19.47 -3.19 -12.75
N ARG A 172 18.69 -2.21 -13.23
CA ARG A 172 19.07 -1.29 -14.31
C ARG A 172 19.11 0.14 -13.80
N ASP A 173 20.05 0.92 -14.34
CA ASP A 173 20.08 2.36 -14.08
C ASP A 173 18.84 3.03 -14.70
N PRO A 174 18.09 3.84 -13.92
CA PRO A 174 17.00 4.63 -14.48
C PRO A 174 17.50 5.66 -15.50
N GLU A 175 16.83 5.75 -16.66
CA GLU A 175 17.26 6.65 -17.74
C GLU A 175 16.98 8.13 -17.42
N ALA A 176 15.96 8.42 -16.61
CA ALA A 176 15.54 9.77 -16.24
C ALA A 176 14.89 9.79 -14.86
N ALA A 177 14.91 10.96 -14.22
CA ALA A 177 14.11 11.20 -13.01
C ALA A 177 12.61 11.18 -13.36
N PRO A 178 11.73 10.76 -12.41
CA PRO A 178 10.30 10.79 -12.64
C PRO A 178 9.79 12.23 -12.83
N GLU A 179 8.91 12.41 -13.81
CA GLU A 179 8.32 13.72 -14.13
C GLU A 179 6.82 13.73 -13.83
N ALA A 180 6.27 14.93 -13.64
CA ALA A 180 4.83 15.10 -13.50
C ALA A 180 4.14 14.84 -14.85
N PRO A 181 3.08 14.01 -14.91
CA PRO A 181 2.32 13.81 -16.13
C PRO A 181 1.66 15.10 -16.62
N PRO A 182 1.54 15.32 -17.93
CA PRO A 182 0.98 16.57 -18.48
C PRO A 182 -0.48 16.81 -18.09
N ASP A 183 -1.23 15.73 -17.81
CA ASP A 183 -2.64 15.79 -17.44
C ASP A 183 -2.85 15.89 -15.91
N GLY A 184 -1.77 16.08 -15.15
CA GLY A 184 -1.81 16.20 -13.68
C GLY A 184 -1.76 14.85 -12.94
N PRO A 185 -2.05 14.86 -11.63
CA PRO A 185 -1.95 13.66 -10.79
C PRO A 185 -2.80 12.50 -11.30
N GLN A 186 -2.26 11.30 -11.21
CA GLN A 186 -2.89 10.06 -11.67
C GLN A 186 -3.21 9.13 -10.51
N THR A 187 -4.34 8.43 -10.59
CA THR A 187 -4.66 7.36 -9.65
C THR A 187 -4.15 6.04 -10.21
N TRP A 188 -3.28 5.38 -9.46
CA TRP A 188 -2.74 4.06 -9.77
C TRP A 188 -3.48 2.99 -8.98
N ALA A 189 -3.77 1.87 -9.62
CA ALA A 189 -4.25 0.66 -8.99
C ALA A 189 -3.13 -0.38 -8.98
N PHE A 190 -3.00 -1.09 -7.85
CA PHE A 190 -2.08 -2.19 -7.64
C PHE A 190 -2.88 -3.41 -7.23
N TRP A 191 -2.54 -4.58 -7.76
CA TRP A 191 -3.19 -5.84 -7.39
C TRP A 191 -2.27 -7.02 -7.66
N ARG A 192 -2.59 -8.16 -7.08
CA ARG A 192 -1.91 -9.41 -7.39
C ARG A 192 -2.76 -10.23 -8.34
N ASP A 193 -2.17 -10.63 -9.46
CA ASP A 193 -2.79 -11.53 -10.43
C ASP A 193 -2.98 -12.93 -9.81
N GLY A 194 -4.22 -13.44 -9.87
CA GLY A 194 -4.60 -14.67 -9.19
C GLY A 194 -4.01 -15.94 -9.79
N GLU A 195 -3.59 -15.90 -11.06
CA GLU A 195 -3.01 -17.07 -11.75
C GLU A 195 -1.49 -17.10 -11.64
N THR A 196 -0.85 -15.96 -11.86
CA THR A 196 0.60 -15.83 -11.92
C THR A 196 1.23 -15.43 -10.59
N CYS A 197 0.44 -15.01 -9.61
CA CYS A 197 0.88 -14.41 -8.35
C CYS A 197 1.78 -13.16 -8.53
N GLN A 198 1.82 -12.59 -9.73
CA GLN A 198 2.58 -11.38 -10.01
C GLN A 198 1.81 -10.14 -9.58
N VAL A 199 2.50 -9.18 -8.98
CA VAL A 199 1.94 -7.86 -8.74
C VAL A 199 1.82 -7.13 -10.08
N ARG A 200 0.64 -6.58 -10.30
CA ARG A 200 0.27 -5.77 -11.47
C ARG A 200 -0.09 -4.37 -11.00
N TYR A 201 0.10 -3.42 -11.87
CA TYR A 201 -0.34 -2.04 -11.64
C TYR A 201 -0.72 -1.35 -12.95
N ARG A 202 -1.58 -0.36 -12.88
CA ARG A 202 -1.92 0.52 -13.99
C ARG A 202 -2.52 1.84 -13.50
N VAL A 203 -2.50 2.83 -14.37
CA VAL A 203 -3.26 4.07 -14.18
C VAL A 203 -4.73 3.81 -14.42
N LEU A 204 -5.57 4.40 -13.57
CA LEU A 204 -7.02 4.51 -13.77
C LEU A 204 -7.33 5.86 -14.41
N ASN A 205 -8.27 5.90 -15.36
CA ASN A 205 -8.82 7.18 -15.75
C ASN A 205 -9.68 7.79 -14.62
N ALA A 206 -9.94 9.08 -14.67
CA ALA A 206 -10.62 9.79 -13.58
C ALA A 206 -11.99 9.19 -13.22
N ASP A 207 -12.79 8.82 -14.22
CA ASP A 207 -14.11 8.23 -14.03
C ASP A 207 -14.02 6.83 -13.39
N GLU A 208 -13.08 6.03 -13.83
CA GLU A 208 -12.84 4.69 -13.27
C GLU A 208 -12.36 4.79 -11.82
N ALA A 209 -11.44 5.71 -11.53
CA ALA A 209 -10.93 5.94 -10.17
C ALA A 209 -12.03 6.39 -9.21
N ALA A 210 -12.88 7.33 -9.64
CA ALA A 210 -14.03 7.80 -8.86
C ALA A 210 -15.05 6.68 -8.61
N GLY A 211 -15.39 5.91 -9.65
CA GLY A 211 -16.30 4.79 -9.54
C GLY A 211 -15.79 3.67 -8.63
N LEU A 212 -14.51 3.33 -8.75
CA LEU A 212 -13.87 2.33 -7.89
C LEU A 212 -13.87 2.79 -6.42
N ALA A 213 -13.53 4.05 -6.16
CA ALA A 213 -13.54 4.61 -4.81
C ALA A 213 -14.94 4.60 -4.20
N LEU A 214 -15.97 4.96 -4.98
CA LEU A 214 -17.37 4.93 -4.56
C LEU A 214 -17.80 3.52 -4.14
N LEU A 215 -17.54 2.52 -4.97
CA LEU A 215 -17.95 1.14 -4.67
C LEU A 215 -17.19 0.57 -3.48
N ARG A 216 -15.90 0.87 -3.34
CA ARG A 216 -15.10 0.47 -2.16
C ARG A 216 -15.56 1.13 -0.87
N ALA A 217 -16.20 2.29 -0.95
CA ALA A 217 -16.84 2.95 0.18
C ALA A 217 -18.24 2.40 0.52
N GLY A 218 -18.69 1.35 -0.18
CA GLY A 218 -19.99 0.69 0.03
C GLY A 218 -21.12 1.23 -0.85
N GLY A 219 -20.79 1.99 -1.90
CA GLY A 219 -21.76 2.36 -2.93
C GLY A 219 -22.24 1.17 -3.73
N ASP A 220 -23.37 1.34 -4.43
CA ASP A 220 -23.98 0.34 -5.28
C ASP A 220 -23.82 0.66 -6.79
N PHE A 221 -24.30 -0.24 -7.62
CA PHE A 221 -24.23 -0.07 -9.08
C PHE A 221 -25.02 1.15 -9.58
N GLN A 222 -26.16 1.49 -8.95
CA GLN A 222 -26.92 2.69 -9.32
C GLN A 222 -26.09 3.94 -9.06
N ALA A 223 -25.47 4.06 -7.88
CA ALA A 223 -24.62 5.19 -7.52
C ALA A 223 -23.38 5.30 -8.45
N LEU A 224 -22.83 4.16 -8.89
CA LEU A 224 -21.77 4.16 -9.92
C LEU A 224 -22.27 4.76 -11.24
N CYS A 225 -23.46 4.34 -11.72
CA CYS A 225 -24.05 4.88 -12.94
C CYS A 225 -24.33 6.38 -12.84
N GLU A 226 -24.85 6.87 -11.70
CA GLU A 226 -25.09 8.27 -11.43
C GLU A 226 -23.80 9.09 -11.45
N THR A 227 -22.76 8.61 -10.78
CA THR A 227 -21.43 9.25 -10.79
C THR A 227 -20.86 9.37 -12.21
N LEU A 228 -20.99 8.33 -13.02
CA LEU A 228 -20.52 8.34 -14.41
C LEU A 228 -21.39 9.20 -15.34
N ALA A 229 -22.68 9.35 -15.05
CA ALA A 229 -23.57 10.24 -15.78
C ALA A 229 -23.20 11.71 -15.54
N ASP A 230 -22.95 12.09 -14.28
CA ASP A 230 -22.53 13.43 -13.88
C ASP A 230 -21.18 13.82 -14.45
N ALA A 231 -20.27 12.87 -14.62
CA ALA A 231 -18.98 13.05 -15.28
C ALA A 231 -19.08 13.18 -16.82
N GLY A 232 -20.27 13.45 -17.36
CA GLY A 232 -20.50 13.64 -18.80
C GLY A 232 -20.86 12.37 -19.57
N GLY A 233 -21.15 11.27 -18.87
CA GLY A 233 -21.51 9.97 -19.46
C GLY A 233 -22.88 9.91 -20.12
N GLY A 234 -23.83 10.73 -19.60
CA GLY A 234 -25.19 10.74 -20.11
C GLY A 234 -25.78 9.32 -20.24
N ASP A 235 -26.47 9.04 -21.34
CA ASP A 235 -27.11 7.73 -21.62
C ASP A 235 -26.08 6.57 -21.73
N ALA A 236 -24.79 6.85 -21.90
CA ALA A 236 -23.73 5.82 -21.98
C ALA A 236 -23.16 5.43 -20.60
N ALA A 237 -23.60 6.05 -19.51
CA ALA A 237 -23.06 5.81 -18.17
C ALA A 237 -23.17 4.33 -17.74
N ALA A 238 -24.32 3.72 -17.94
CA ALA A 238 -24.55 2.31 -17.61
C ALA A 238 -23.64 1.36 -18.43
N LEU A 239 -23.43 1.67 -19.71
CA LEU A 239 -22.52 0.90 -20.56
C LEU A 239 -21.07 1.03 -20.11
N ARG A 240 -20.65 2.24 -19.71
CA ARG A 240 -19.31 2.46 -19.16
C ARG A 240 -19.13 1.74 -17.82
N ALA A 241 -20.12 1.84 -16.92
CA ALA A 241 -20.13 1.11 -15.65
C ALA A 241 -19.97 -0.40 -15.86
N ALA A 242 -20.75 -0.98 -16.77
CA ALA A 242 -20.63 -2.39 -17.13
C ALA A 242 -19.25 -2.73 -17.72
N GLY A 243 -18.66 -1.83 -18.50
CA GLY A 243 -17.30 -1.98 -19.03
C GLY A 243 -16.25 -2.03 -17.93
N TYR A 244 -16.31 -1.13 -16.96
CA TYR A 244 -15.40 -1.14 -15.80
C TYR A 244 -15.57 -2.40 -14.96
N LEU A 245 -16.81 -2.79 -14.61
CA LEU A 245 -17.07 -4.00 -13.85
C LEU A 245 -16.52 -5.25 -14.53
N ARG A 246 -16.72 -5.37 -15.85
CA ARG A 246 -16.16 -6.47 -16.61
C ARG A 246 -14.63 -6.50 -16.51
N GLY A 247 -13.96 -5.36 -16.73
CA GLY A 247 -12.51 -5.25 -16.61
C GLY A 247 -12.00 -5.58 -15.20
N TRP A 248 -12.72 -5.17 -14.14
CA TRP A 248 -12.36 -5.49 -12.76
C TRP A 248 -12.54 -6.97 -12.43
N VAL A 249 -13.59 -7.61 -12.96
CA VAL A 249 -13.77 -9.06 -12.82
C VAL A 249 -12.67 -9.83 -13.58
N GLU A 250 -12.37 -9.44 -14.82
CA GLU A 250 -11.30 -10.04 -15.63
C GLU A 250 -9.91 -9.85 -14.98
N ALA A 251 -9.70 -8.73 -14.27
CA ALA A 251 -8.47 -8.48 -13.51
C ALA A 251 -8.44 -9.16 -12.12
N GLY A 252 -9.51 -9.87 -11.72
CA GLY A 252 -9.60 -10.55 -10.44
C GLY A 252 -9.77 -9.59 -9.24
N TRP A 253 -10.36 -8.41 -9.45
CA TRP A 253 -10.54 -7.43 -8.38
C TRP A 253 -11.80 -7.69 -7.53
N ILE A 254 -12.80 -8.40 -8.06
CA ILE A 254 -14.09 -8.62 -7.39
C ILE A 254 -14.14 -10.03 -6.81
N THR A 255 -14.49 -10.13 -5.53
CA THR A 255 -14.56 -11.38 -4.76
C THR A 255 -15.97 -11.74 -4.32
N GLY A 256 -16.88 -10.77 -4.29
CA GLY A 256 -18.27 -10.97 -3.88
C GLY A 256 -19.23 -9.98 -4.48
N LEU A 257 -20.48 -10.40 -4.59
CA LEU A 257 -21.63 -9.58 -4.97
C LEU A 257 -22.69 -9.68 -3.89
N SER A 258 -23.32 -8.57 -3.55
CA SER A 258 -24.40 -8.53 -2.56
C SER A 258 -25.50 -7.57 -2.97
N ALA A 259 -26.75 -7.91 -2.68
CA ALA A 259 -27.86 -6.98 -2.81
C ALA A 259 -28.79 -7.14 -1.60
N PRO A 260 -29.04 -6.07 -0.82
CA PRO A 260 -29.88 -6.15 0.37
C PRO A 260 -31.29 -6.70 0.08
N GLY A 261 -31.68 -7.74 0.81
CA GLY A 261 -33.01 -8.35 0.68
C GLY A 261 -33.21 -9.27 -0.52
N LEU A 262 -32.16 -9.47 -1.34
CA LEU A 262 -32.18 -10.38 -2.50
C LEU A 262 -31.10 -11.44 -2.33
N SER A 263 -31.41 -12.66 -2.79
CA SER A 263 -30.44 -13.76 -2.85
C SER A 263 -30.62 -14.49 -4.18
N TRP A 264 -29.49 -14.82 -4.81
CA TRP A 264 -29.42 -15.67 -6.00
C TRP A 264 -28.30 -16.67 -5.84
N ALA A 265 -28.42 -17.82 -6.49
CA ALA A 265 -27.47 -18.92 -6.41
C ALA A 265 -26.37 -18.78 -7.46
#